data_1ce4625ce84b04e411d2ab3def7f0e24
#
_entry.id   1ce4625ce84b04e411d2ab3def7f0e24
#
_cell.length_a   1.000
_cell.length_b   1.000
_cell.length_c   1.000
_cell.angle_alpha   90.00
_cell.angle_beta   90.00
_cell.angle_gamma   90.00
#
_symmetry.space_group_name_H-M   'P 1'
#
loop_
_entity.id
_entity.type
_entity.pdbx_description
1 polymer ?
#
loop_
_entity_poly.entity_id
_entity_poly.type
_entity_poly.pdbx_seq_one_letter_code
_entity_poly.pdbx_strand_id
1 'polypeptide(L)'
;MYISTYEELSAFCERAARFNAIAVDTEFLRERTYHPRLCLVQVATPDECVVIDVIAIDNLAPLAILMRDEGTVKVFHACSQDMEVLNYTLGALPAPIFDTQIAAAFLGERMQTSYNGMVHAFCGVTLPKSESLTDWSRRPLTPEQIEYALDDVRYLIKAYDDHGASG
;
A
#
# COMPACT_ATOMS: atom_id res chain seq x y z
N MET A 1 -1.36 6.46 -11.79
CA MET A 1 -0.06 6.41 -12.51
C MET A 1 0.56 5.02 -12.34
N TYR A 2 1.12 4.49 -13.39
CA TYR A 2 1.79 3.19 -13.37
C TYR A 2 3.30 3.40 -13.49
N ILE A 3 4.05 2.94 -12.49
CA ILE A 3 5.51 3.13 -12.42
C ILE A 3 6.19 1.80 -12.73
N SER A 4 6.99 1.78 -13.80
CA SER A 4 7.68 0.58 -14.27
C SER A 4 9.18 0.78 -14.55
N THR A 5 9.72 1.96 -14.28
CA THR A 5 11.15 2.25 -14.46
C THR A 5 11.76 2.79 -13.19
N TYR A 6 13.08 2.63 -13.05
CA TYR A 6 13.83 3.16 -11.91
C TYR A 6 13.69 4.69 -11.81
N GLU A 7 13.75 5.37 -12.94
CA GLU A 7 13.69 6.84 -12.99
C GLU A 7 12.34 7.35 -12.48
N GLU A 8 11.26 6.72 -12.92
CA GLU A 8 9.91 7.03 -12.44
C GLU A 8 9.77 6.76 -10.95
N LEU A 9 10.32 5.62 -10.48
CA LEU A 9 10.28 5.25 -9.07
C LEU A 9 11.04 6.26 -8.22
N SER A 10 12.27 6.60 -8.62
CA SER A 10 13.10 7.55 -7.89
C SER A 10 12.42 8.91 -7.77
N ALA A 11 11.88 9.42 -8.87
CA ALA A 11 11.19 10.71 -8.89
C ALA A 11 9.93 10.68 -7.99
N PHE A 12 9.15 9.62 -8.05
CA PHE A 12 7.97 9.49 -7.20
C PHE A 12 8.35 9.43 -5.71
N CYS A 13 9.36 8.64 -5.36
CA CYS A 13 9.77 8.51 -3.96
C CYS A 13 10.28 9.82 -3.37
N GLU A 14 10.96 10.66 -4.18
CA GLU A 14 11.34 12.00 -3.76
C GLU A 14 10.11 12.88 -3.46
N ARG A 15 9.08 12.81 -4.31
CA ARG A 15 7.83 13.56 -4.07
C ARG A 15 7.12 13.05 -2.82
N ALA A 16 7.02 11.73 -2.68
CA ALA A 16 6.31 11.11 -1.56
C ALA A 16 6.95 11.42 -0.21
N ALA A 17 8.27 11.49 -0.15
CA ALA A 17 9.01 11.78 1.07
C ALA A 17 8.77 13.18 1.62
N ARG A 18 8.15 14.08 0.86
CA ARG A 18 7.79 15.43 1.32
C ARG A 18 6.56 15.46 2.19
N PHE A 19 5.78 14.38 2.21
CA PHE A 19 4.56 14.29 2.99
C PHE A 19 4.84 13.62 4.34
N ASN A 20 4.06 14.00 5.35
CA ASN A 20 4.18 13.42 6.69
C ASN A 20 3.63 11.99 6.76
N ALA A 21 2.76 11.64 5.84
CA ALA A 21 2.16 10.30 5.78
C ALA A 21 1.84 9.92 4.34
N ILE A 22 1.99 8.65 4.04
CA ILE A 22 1.60 8.02 2.78
C ILE A 22 0.86 6.73 3.09
N ALA A 23 -0.06 6.34 2.21
CA ALA A 23 -0.73 5.04 2.31
C ALA A 23 0.01 4.02 1.46
N VAL A 24 0.10 2.80 1.95
CA VAL A 24 0.84 1.72 1.27
C VAL A 24 0.02 0.43 1.33
N ASP A 25 0.03 -0.31 0.23
CA ASP A 25 -0.48 -1.68 0.17
C ASP A 25 0.39 -2.49 -0.80
N THR A 26 0.24 -3.79 -0.76
CA THR A 26 1.00 -4.69 -1.61
C THR A 26 0.10 -5.73 -2.26
N GLU A 27 0.49 -6.18 -3.45
CA GLU A 27 -0.08 -7.38 -4.06
C GLU A 27 1.04 -8.37 -4.29
N PHE A 28 0.82 -9.62 -3.86
CA PHE A 28 1.83 -10.67 -3.91
C PHE A 28 1.19 -12.02 -4.19
N LEU A 29 2.04 -12.99 -4.60
CA LEU A 29 1.64 -14.36 -4.77
C LEU A 29 2.28 -15.22 -3.68
N ARG A 30 1.47 -16.09 -3.06
CA ARG A 30 2.00 -17.16 -2.22
C ARG A 30 2.29 -18.36 -3.11
N GLU A 31 3.57 -18.52 -3.42
CA GLU A 31 4.07 -19.68 -4.14
C GLU A 31 4.34 -20.83 -3.15
N ARG A 32 4.71 -22.01 -3.68
CA ARG A 32 5.07 -23.18 -2.85
C ARG A 32 6.37 -23.00 -2.08
N THR A 33 7.01 -21.84 -2.21
CA THR A 33 8.21 -21.48 -1.49
C THR A 33 7.83 -20.84 -0.15
N TYR A 34 8.81 -20.75 0.77
CA TYR A 34 8.61 -20.19 2.09
C TYR A 34 8.26 -18.69 2.08
N HIS A 35 8.54 -18.00 0.98
CA HIS A 35 8.37 -16.56 0.89
C HIS A 35 7.40 -16.18 -0.23
N PRO A 36 6.45 -15.27 0.03
CA PRO A 36 5.59 -14.76 -1.01
C PRO A 36 6.39 -13.93 -2.00
N ARG A 37 5.97 -13.93 -3.25
CA ARG A 37 6.57 -13.09 -4.30
C ARG A 37 5.83 -11.78 -4.39
N LEU A 38 6.51 -10.67 -4.11
CA LEU A 38 5.95 -9.34 -4.27
C LEU A 38 5.80 -9.00 -5.75
N CYS A 39 4.62 -8.55 -6.14
CA CYS A 39 4.29 -8.22 -7.53
C CYS A 39 4.04 -6.74 -7.75
N LEU A 40 3.34 -6.10 -6.82
CA LEU A 40 3.03 -4.67 -6.87
C LEU A 40 3.17 -4.04 -5.48
N VAL A 41 3.55 -2.77 -5.46
CA VAL A 41 3.39 -1.91 -4.29
C VAL A 41 2.53 -0.71 -4.71
N GLN A 42 1.43 -0.48 -4.01
CA GLN A 42 0.58 0.68 -4.23
C GLN A 42 0.93 1.73 -3.19
N VAL A 43 1.04 2.97 -3.61
CA VAL A 43 1.29 4.10 -2.71
C VAL A 43 0.36 5.25 -3.07
N ALA A 44 -0.25 5.85 -2.04
CA ALA A 44 -1.01 7.08 -2.19
C ALA A 44 -0.40 8.18 -1.32
N THR A 45 -0.23 9.34 -1.93
CA THR A 45 0.03 10.58 -1.21
C THR A 45 -1.24 11.44 -1.28
N PRO A 46 -1.32 12.57 -0.55
CA PRO A 46 -2.45 13.50 -0.74
C PRO A 46 -2.62 14.00 -2.18
N ASP A 47 -1.56 13.95 -3.00
CA ASP A 47 -1.57 14.49 -4.36
C ASP A 47 -1.75 13.44 -5.45
N GLU A 48 -1.39 12.18 -5.21
CA GLU A 48 -1.38 11.18 -6.28
C GLU A 48 -1.47 9.75 -5.72
N CYS A 49 -2.01 8.85 -6.54
CA CYS A 49 -1.99 7.41 -6.28
C CYS A 49 -1.21 6.71 -7.37
N VAL A 50 -0.32 5.79 -6.99
CA VAL A 50 0.52 5.08 -7.96
C VAL A 50 0.52 3.58 -7.71
N VAL A 51 0.71 2.84 -8.79
CA VAL A 51 1.01 1.41 -8.77
C VAL A 51 2.47 1.26 -9.19
N ILE A 52 3.27 0.60 -8.36
CA ILE A 52 4.69 0.36 -8.63
C ILE A 52 4.86 -1.09 -9.04
N ASP A 53 5.30 -1.30 -10.29
CA ASP A 53 5.57 -2.63 -10.83
C ASP A 53 6.96 -3.10 -10.39
N VAL A 54 7.02 -3.78 -9.26
CA VAL A 54 8.29 -4.23 -8.68
C VAL A 54 8.90 -5.39 -9.47
N ILE A 55 8.13 -6.05 -10.33
CA ILE A 55 8.67 -7.09 -11.22
C ILE A 55 9.47 -6.44 -12.35
N ALA A 56 9.01 -5.30 -12.87
CA ALA A 56 9.66 -4.61 -13.98
C ALA A 56 10.89 -3.80 -13.55
N ILE A 57 11.03 -3.48 -12.27
CA ILE A 57 12.11 -2.60 -11.78
C ILE A 57 13.15 -3.43 -11.04
N ASP A 58 14.37 -3.47 -11.56
CA ASP A 58 15.46 -4.26 -10.98
C ASP A 58 16.00 -3.64 -9.67
N ASN A 59 16.11 -2.32 -9.63
CA ASN A 59 16.64 -1.62 -8.46
C ASN A 59 15.52 -0.92 -7.71
N LEU A 60 15.17 -1.47 -6.54
CA LEU A 60 14.10 -0.96 -5.67
C LEU A 60 14.64 -0.10 -4.51
N ALA A 61 15.89 0.31 -4.56
CA ALA A 61 16.51 1.10 -3.48
C ALA A 61 15.73 2.37 -3.13
N PRO A 62 15.19 3.16 -4.09
CA PRO A 62 14.38 4.33 -3.72
C PRO A 62 13.16 3.97 -2.88
N LEU A 63 12.52 2.84 -3.18
CA LEU A 63 11.36 2.38 -2.41
C LEU A 63 11.77 1.94 -1.01
N ALA A 64 12.89 1.23 -0.87
CA ALA A 64 13.42 0.82 0.44
C ALA A 64 13.75 2.04 1.31
N ILE A 65 14.33 3.06 0.72
CA ILE A 65 14.64 4.32 1.42
C ILE A 65 13.36 4.99 1.90
N LEU A 66 12.35 5.09 1.04
CA LEU A 66 11.05 5.66 1.41
C LEU A 66 10.39 4.88 2.56
N MET A 67 10.44 3.56 2.52
CA MET A 67 9.85 2.72 3.57
C MET A 67 10.52 2.93 4.92
N ARG A 68 11.81 3.25 4.95
CA ARG A 68 12.58 3.49 6.18
C ARG A 68 12.62 4.96 6.61
N ASP A 69 12.08 5.87 5.82
CA ASP A 69 12.11 7.31 6.12
C ASP A 69 11.27 7.62 7.36
N GLU A 70 11.93 7.96 8.46
CA GLU A 70 11.25 8.26 9.73
C GLU A 70 10.39 9.51 9.68
N GLY A 71 10.62 10.39 8.72
CA GLY A 71 9.82 11.61 8.52
C GLY A 71 8.48 11.37 7.87
N THR A 72 8.21 10.15 7.38
CA THR A 72 6.97 9.83 6.66
C THR A 72 6.36 8.57 7.26
N VAL A 73 5.16 8.71 7.83
CA VAL A 73 4.39 7.57 8.35
C VAL A 73 3.83 6.76 7.19
N LYS A 74 3.95 5.43 7.25
CA LYS A 74 3.38 4.52 6.27
C LYS A 74 2.08 3.96 6.85
N VAL A 75 0.98 4.31 6.22
CA VAL A 75 -0.37 3.93 6.64
C VAL A 75 -0.77 2.66 5.89
N PHE A 76 -1.13 1.63 6.64
CA PHE A 76 -1.57 0.34 6.12
C PHE A 76 -2.94 0.00 6.68
N HIS A 77 -3.59 -1.00 6.08
CA HIS A 77 -4.75 -1.66 6.67
C HIS A 77 -4.46 -3.14 6.79
N ALA A 78 -4.35 -3.67 8.02
CA ALA A 78 -4.00 -5.06 8.31
C ALA A 78 -2.60 -5.43 7.76
N CYS A 79 -1.57 -4.82 8.33
CA CYS A 79 -0.23 -4.76 7.73
C CYS A 79 0.65 -6.00 7.91
N SER A 80 0.25 -7.02 8.65
CA SER A 80 1.18 -8.10 9.03
C SER A 80 1.82 -8.82 7.83
N GLN A 81 1.04 -9.13 6.80
CA GLN A 81 1.56 -9.78 5.60
C GLN A 81 2.40 -8.83 4.74
N ASP A 82 1.99 -7.56 4.68
CA ASP A 82 2.75 -6.53 3.96
C ASP A 82 4.14 -6.34 4.56
N MET A 83 4.24 -6.34 5.89
CA MET A 83 5.52 -6.24 6.59
C MET A 83 6.45 -7.38 6.20
N GLU A 84 5.93 -8.60 6.19
CA GLU A 84 6.69 -9.79 5.83
C GLU A 84 7.25 -9.70 4.41
N VAL A 85 6.39 -9.41 3.43
CA VAL A 85 6.78 -9.42 2.02
C VAL A 85 7.68 -8.23 1.68
N LEU A 86 7.44 -7.07 2.26
CA LEU A 86 8.29 -5.89 2.05
C LEU A 86 9.67 -6.10 2.67
N ASN A 87 9.73 -6.62 3.88
CA ASN A 87 11.02 -6.89 4.52
C ASN A 87 11.84 -7.91 3.74
N TYR A 88 11.21 -8.97 3.28
CA TYR A 88 11.89 -9.99 2.49
C TYR A 88 12.40 -9.42 1.16
N THR A 89 11.56 -8.67 0.45
CA THR A 89 11.89 -8.20 -0.91
C THR A 89 12.82 -7.00 -0.90
N LEU A 90 12.62 -6.04 0.01
CA LEU A 90 13.38 -4.79 0.05
C LEU A 90 14.56 -4.83 1.03
N GLY A 91 14.59 -5.82 1.92
CA GLY A 91 15.55 -5.82 3.02
C GLY A 91 15.30 -4.66 3.99
N ALA A 92 14.07 -4.16 4.04
CA ALA A 92 13.72 -2.98 4.83
C ALA A 92 12.33 -3.17 5.44
N LEU A 93 12.24 -3.10 6.75
CA LEU A 93 10.97 -3.09 7.47
C LEU A 93 10.45 -1.65 7.51
N PRO A 94 9.24 -1.39 6.95
CA PRO A 94 8.68 -0.04 7.00
C PRO A 94 8.56 0.49 8.41
N ALA A 95 8.93 1.74 8.63
CA ALA A 95 8.82 2.44 9.91
C ALA A 95 8.92 3.96 9.68
N PRO A 96 8.15 4.79 10.41
CA PRO A 96 7.05 4.38 11.30
C PRO A 96 5.81 3.92 10.54
N ILE A 97 5.00 3.08 11.16
CA ILE A 97 3.76 2.57 10.57
C ILE A 97 2.54 2.98 11.39
N PHE A 98 1.39 3.07 10.70
CA PHE A 98 0.08 3.24 11.30
C PHE A 98 -0.87 2.26 10.62
N ASP A 99 -1.50 1.38 11.40
CA ASP A 99 -2.43 0.39 10.86
C ASP A 99 -3.87 0.79 11.19
N THR A 100 -4.65 1.12 10.16
CA THR A 100 -6.03 1.57 10.34
C THR A 100 -6.94 0.48 10.89
N GLN A 101 -6.64 -0.79 10.69
CA GLN A 101 -7.42 -1.87 11.29
C GLN A 101 -7.24 -1.88 12.82
N ILE A 102 -6.01 -1.70 13.29
CA ILE A 102 -5.71 -1.63 14.72
C ILE A 102 -6.32 -0.37 15.33
N ALA A 103 -6.20 0.76 14.64
CA ALA A 103 -6.78 2.03 15.10
C ALA A 103 -8.30 1.95 15.24
N ALA A 104 -8.98 1.33 14.27
CA ALA A 104 -10.42 1.12 14.31
C ALA A 104 -10.82 0.28 15.53
N ALA A 105 -10.03 -0.73 15.88
CA ALA A 105 -10.28 -1.55 17.07
C ALA A 105 -10.25 -0.72 18.36
N PHE A 106 -9.31 0.23 18.47
CA PHE A 106 -9.24 1.13 19.62
C PHE A 106 -10.43 2.10 19.74
N LEU A 107 -11.12 2.34 18.62
CA LEU A 107 -12.29 3.20 18.59
C LEU A 107 -13.61 2.43 18.83
N GLY A 108 -13.51 1.15 19.21
CA GLY A 108 -14.67 0.31 19.47
C GLY A 108 -15.19 -0.45 18.26
N GLU A 109 -14.50 -0.35 17.14
CA GLU A 109 -14.81 -1.14 15.96
C GLU A 109 -14.27 -2.57 16.13
N ARG A 110 -14.77 -3.49 15.31
CA ARG A 110 -14.28 -4.88 15.36
C ARG A 110 -12.85 -4.98 14.88
N MET A 111 -12.02 -5.75 15.58
CA MET A 111 -10.61 -5.94 15.27
C MET A 111 -10.32 -6.40 13.83
N GLN A 112 -11.30 -6.96 13.15
CA GLN A 112 -11.13 -7.50 11.79
C GLN A 112 -11.97 -6.75 10.78
N THR A 113 -12.16 -5.45 10.98
CA THR A 113 -12.84 -4.60 10.00
C THR A 113 -12.10 -4.68 8.66
N SER A 114 -12.82 -5.11 7.62
CA SER A 114 -12.24 -5.18 6.28
C SER A 114 -11.95 -3.78 5.74
N TYR A 115 -11.05 -3.70 4.76
CA TYR A 115 -10.75 -2.44 4.08
C TYR A 115 -12.03 -1.85 3.46
N ASN A 116 -12.85 -2.68 2.78
CA ASN A 116 -14.09 -2.22 2.15
C ASN A 116 -15.08 -1.68 3.19
N GLY A 117 -15.19 -2.35 4.34
CA GLY A 117 -16.02 -1.90 5.45
C GLY A 117 -15.55 -0.57 6.02
N MET A 118 -14.25 -0.42 6.20
CA MET A 118 -13.64 0.83 6.69
C MET A 118 -13.88 1.98 5.70
N VAL A 119 -13.66 1.75 4.42
CA VAL A 119 -13.86 2.77 3.38
C VAL A 119 -15.32 3.20 3.33
N HIS A 120 -16.25 2.25 3.42
CA HIS A 120 -17.68 2.56 3.48
C HIS A 120 -18.00 3.42 4.71
N ALA A 121 -17.51 3.04 5.87
CA ALA A 121 -17.80 3.74 7.12
C ALA A 121 -17.23 5.17 7.15
N PHE A 122 -16.00 5.37 6.67
CA PHE A 122 -15.31 6.65 6.81
C PHE A 122 -15.36 7.53 5.58
N CYS A 123 -15.49 6.96 4.40
CA CYS A 123 -15.51 7.70 3.14
C CYS A 123 -16.87 7.70 2.45
N GLY A 124 -17.81 6.89 2.93
CA GLY A 124 -19.13 6.77 2.31
C GLY A 124 -19.11 6.13 0.92
N VAL A 125 -18.04 5.42 0.59
CA VAL A 125 -17.84 4.80 -0.72
C VAL A 125 -17.99 3.29 -0.61
N THR A 126 -18.74 2.69 -1.54
CA THR A 126 -18.84 1.24 -1.67
C THR A 126 -17.94 0.79 -2.81
N LEU A 127 -16.90 0.01 -2.46
CA LEU A 127 -15.96 -0.49 -3.44
C LEU A 127 -16.50 -1.74 -4.16
N PRO A 128 -16.10 -1.96 -5.43
CA PRO A 128 -16.46 -3.19 -6.13
C PRO A 128 -15.90 -4.42 -5.40
N LYS A 129 -16.52 -5.58 -5.67
CA LYS A 129 -16.03 -6.84 -5.14
C LYS A 129 -14.64 -7.16 -5.68
N SER A 130 -13.88 -7.80 -4.81
CA SER A 130 -12.45 -8.04 -4.94
C SER A 130 -12.04 -8.89 -6.14
N GLU A 131 -10.99 -8.45 -6.83
CA GLU A 131 -10.20 -9.23 -7.78
C GLU A 131 -9.01 -9.93 -7.09
N SER A 132 -9.15 -10.25 -5.81
CA SER A 132 -8.07 -10.76 -4.95
C SER A 132 -7.49 -12.10 -5.40
N LEU A 133 -8.21 -12.85 -6.26
CA LEU A 133 -7.78 -14.16 -6.75
C LEU A 133 -7.05 -14.10 -8.09
N THR A 134 -6.73 -12.91 -8.59
CA THR A 134 -6.04 -12.77 -9.87
C THR A 134 -4.55 -13.03 -9.71
N ASP A 135 -3.90 -13.41 -10.82
CA ASP A 135 -2.45 -13.59 -10.86
C ASP A 135 -1.77 -12.22 -11.05
N TRP A 136 -1.23 -11.69 -9.97
CA TRP A 136 -0.57 -10.38 -9.96
C TRP A 136 0.80 -10.38 -10.63
N SER A 137 1.34 -11.55 -10.95
CA SER A 137 2.62 -11.65 -11.67
C SER A 137 2.45 -11.57 -13.19
N ARG A 138 1.22 -11.71 -13.69
CA ARG A 138 0.94 -11.68 -15.12
C ARG A 138 1.08 -10.27 -15.67
N ARG A 139 1.68 -10.16 -16.86
CA ARG A 139 1.88 -8.87 -17.54
C ARG A 139 1.40 -8.95 -19.00
N PRO A 140 0.75 -7.90 -19.53
CA PRO A 140 0.41 -6.67 -18.83
C PRO A 140 -0.75 -6.86 -17.86
N LEU A 141 -0.83 -6.00 -16.85
CA LEU A 141 -1.98 -5.95 -15.96
C LEU A 141 -3.20 -5.43 -16.70
N THR A 142 -4.38 -5.95 -16.36
CA THR A 142 -5.62 -5.42 -16.94
C THR A 142 -5.97 -4.07 -16.31
N PRO A 143 -6.75 -3.21 -17.02
CA PRO A 143 -7.24 -1.97 -16.43
C PRO A 143 -8.01 -2.20 -15.11
N GLU A 144 -8.75 -3.30 -15.00
CA GLU A 144 -9.50 -3.66 -13.80
C GLU A 144 -8.57 -3.98 -12.64
N GLN A 145 -7.46 -4.70 -12.90
CA GLN A 145 -6.45 -4.98 -11.88
C GLN A 145 -5.80 -3.69 -11.37
N ILE A 146 -5.46 -2.79 -12.28
CA ILE A 146 -4.83 -1.50 -11.92
C ILE A 146 -5.80 -0.67 -11.07
N GLU A 147 -7.07 -0.58 -11.47
CA GLU A 147 -8.06 0.17 -10.72
C GLU A 147 -8.32 -0.44 -9.34
N TYR A 148 -8.40 -1.77 -9.26
CA TYR A 148 -8.52 -2.45 -7.97
C TYR A 148 -7.34 -2.14 -7.06
N ALA A 149 -6.12 -2.22 -7.60
CA ALA A 149 -4.90 -1.94 -6.83
C ALA A 149 -4.86 -0.50 -6.32
N LEU A 150 -5.26 0.47 -7.15
CA LEU A 150 -5.32 1.87 -6.75
C LEU A 150 -6.36 2.11 -5.66
N ASP A 151 -7.50 1.43 -5.73
CA ASP A 151 -8.55 1.55 -4.72
C ASP A 151 -8.06 1.10 -3.33
N ASP A 152 -7.10 0.19 -3.26
CA ASP A 152 -6.57 -0.31 -1.99
C ASP A 152 -5.82 0.77 -1.18
N VAL A 153 -5.40 1.86 -1.81
CA VAL A 153 -4.71 2.96 -1.11
C VAL A 153 -5.41 4.31 -1.26
N ARG A 154 -6.24 4.46 -2.28
CA ARG A 154 -6.88 5.75 -2.62
C ARG A 154 -7.63 6.36 -1.45
N TYR A 155 -8.32 5.55 -0.67
CA TYR A 155 -9.14 6.01 0.46
C TYR A 155 -8.42 5.88 1.80
N LEU A 156 -7.30 5.17 1.83
CA LEU A 156 -6.59 4.86 3.06
C LEU A 156 -5.95 6.12 3.67
N ILE A 157 -5.40 6.99 2.83
CA ILE A 157 -4.81 8.25 3.32
C ILE A 157 -5.89 9.17 3.92
N LYS A 158 -7.08 9.17 3.34
CA LYS A 158 -8.20 9.94 3.89
C LYS A 158 -8.64 9.38 5.24
N ALA A 159 -8.71 8.06 5.38
CA ALA A 159 -9.05 7.44 6.65
C ALA A 159 -8.01 7.78 7.73
N TYR A 160 -6.74 7.86 7.38
CA TYR A 160 -5.69 8.29 8.28
C TYR A 160 -5.90 9.75 8.72
N ASP A 161 -6.19 10.66 7.79
CA ASP A 161 -6.44 12.06 8.10
C ASP A 161 -7.62 12.22 9.06
N ASP A 162 -8.67 11.42 8.88
CA ASP A 162 -9.86 11.46 9.73
C ASP A 162 -9.61 10.88 11.14
N HIS A 163 -8.62 10.02 11.33
CA HIS A 163 -8.34 9.33 12.60
C HIS A 163 -6.98 9.65 13.18
N GLY A 164 -5.93 9.63 12.36
CA GLY A 164 -4.55 9.79 12.81
C GLY A 164 -4.23 11.22 13.17
N ALA A 165 -4.77 12.18 12.43
CA ALA A 165 -4.50 13.60 12.65
C ALA A 165 -5.24 14.18 13.85
N SER A 166 -6.32 13.55 14.30
CA SER A 166 -7.11 14.00 15.45
C SER A 166 -6.68 13.32 16.75
N GLY A 167 -5.76 12.40 16.68
CA GLY A 167 -5.14 11.75 17.83
C GLY A 167 -3.80 12.37 18.13
#